data_c66a8d9525dd6189b691ab0007dee95a
#
_entry.id   c66a8d9525dd6189b691ab0007dee95a
#
_cell.length_a   1.000
_cell.length_b   1.000
_cell.length_c   1.000
_cell.angle_alpha   90.00
_cell.angle_beta   90.00
_cell.angle_gamma   90.00
#
_symmetry.space_group_name_H-M   'P 1'
#
loop_
_entity.id
_entity.type
_entity.pdbx_description
1 polymer ?
#
loop_
_entity_poly.entity_id
_entity_poly.type
_entity_poly.pdbx_seq_one_letter_code
_entity_poly.pdbx_strand_id
1 'polypeptide(L)'
;MPSTGADDDGREPVRHDAPVQEDVPATVSTTVPPVMPTVVIRSLPARLGTALIGLASAGMSLTIGLADGAAHGLRTLAWAGLLTFLTWLLWWAPQITLAPRALTIRNAWRTHVLGWDEVEMCRTRWGLSVVTRDDVEVRASAAPRRGGMAESFRRRQELREQQERRDGLRAAEPAPAVRPEYLVGEGTHRTNLDTGDAGALIEAYAEQVRSLPAQAADDAAPGAAAGVSSSLNRPVVAAAGLLAVALAAVTVLL
;
A
#
# COMPACT_ATOMS: atom_id res chain seq x y z
N MET A 1 87.69 -22.59 -43.80
CA MET A 1 87.62 -21.71 -44.98
C MET A 1 86.44 -22.12 -45.85
N PRO A 2 85.73 -21.24 -46.47
CA PRO A 2 85.30 -19.88 -46.25
C PRO A 2 83.74 -19.86 -46.29
N SER A 3 82.98 -18.91 -46.12
CA SER A 3 82.87 -17.55 -46.63
C SER A 3 81.46 -17.02 -46.22
N THR A 4 81.46 -15.98 -45.53
CA THR A 4 80.78 -14.71 -45.78
C THR A 4 79.48 -14.70 -46.61
N GLY A 5 78.42 -14.21 -46.08
CA GLY A 5 77.22 -13.73 -46.72
C GLY A 5 76.41 -12.90 -45.73
N ALA A 6 76.72 -11.59 -45.69
CA ALA A 6 75.93 -10.61 -45.02
C ALA A 6 74.78 -10.24 -45.96
N ASP A 7 73.57 -10.38 -45.53
CA ASP A 7 72.42 -9.67 -46.10
C ASP A 7 71.81 -8.78 -45.02
N ASP A 8 72.09 -7.49 -45.21
CA ASP A 8 71.61 -6.34 -44.54
C ASP A 8 70.17 -6.09 -45.07
N ASP A 9 69.17 -6.53 -44.34
CA ASP A 9 67.80 -6.34 -44.74
C ASP A 9 67.23 -5.15 -43.85
N GLY A 10 67.43 -3.97 -44.41
CA GLY A 10 66.91 -2.72 -43.86
C GLY A 10 65.39 -2.69 -43.73
N ARG A 11 64.91 -3.21 -42.63
CA ARG A 11 63.53 -3.03 -42.25
C ARG A 11 63.41 -1.75 -41.45
N GLU A 12 62.82 -0.71 -42.07
CA GLU A 12 62.34 0.47 -41.40
C GLU A 12 61.34 0.08 -40.26
N PRO A 13 61.45 0.67 -39.07
CA PRO A 13 60.46 0.45 -38.01
C PRO A 13 59.14 1.07 -38.42
N VAL A 14 58.14 0.24 -38.67
CA VAL A 14 56.74 0.64 -38.81
C VAL A 14 56.33 1.35 -37.50
N ARG A 15 56.19 2.68 -37.57
CA ARG A 15 55.53 3.45 -36.53
C ARG A 15 54.08 2.93 -36.38
N HIS A 16 53.84 2.20 -35.32
CA HIS A 16 52.48 1.98 -34.83
C HIS A 16 51.97 3.33 -34.31
N ASP A 17 51.17 3.98 -35.13
CA ASP A 17 50.33 5.07 -34.66
C ASP A 17 49.42 4.50 -33.55
N ALA A 18 49.67 4.93 -32.31
CA ALA A 18 48.80 4.62 -31.20
C ALA A 18 47.41 5.17 -31.53
N PRO A 19 46.32 4.40 -31.31
CA PRO A 19 44.97 4.89 -31.54
C PRO A 19 44.77 6.12 -30.64
N VAL A 20 44.42 7.25 -31.25
CA VAL A 20 43.96 8.45 -30.59
C VAL A 20 42.75 8.03 -29.76
N GLN A 21 42.93 8.01 -28.45
CA GLN A 21 41.88 7.77 -27.50
C GLN A 21 40.99 9.00 -27.57
N GLU A 22 39.90 8.95 -28.35
CA GLU A 22 38.83 9.94 -28.32
C GLU A 22 38.34 9.99 -26.89
N ASP A 23 38.61 11.10 -26.21
CA ASP A 23 37.97 11.44 -24.94
C ASP A 23 36.47 11.56 -25.19
N VAL A 24 35.77 10.42 -25.08
CA VAL A 24 34.32 10.42 -25.00
C VAL A 24 33.97 11.18 -23.72
N PRO A 25 33.34 12.36 -23.82
CA PRO A 25 32.97 13.08 -22.63
C PRO A 25 32.11 12.14 -21.78
N ALA A 26 32.55 11.86 -20.55
CA ALA A 26 31.78 11.10 -19.60
C ALA A 26 30.40 11.74 -19.51
N THR A 27 29.43 11.09 -20.14
CA THR A 27 28.02 11.48 -20.03
C THR A 27 27.73 11.36 -18.54
N VAL A 28 27.74 12.51 -17.86
CA VAL A 28 27.24 12.62 -16.49
C VAL A 28 25.77 12.20 -16.59
N SER A 29 25.54 10.91 -16.39
CA SER A 29 24.19 10.40 -16.16
C SER A 29 23.71 11.11 -14.90
N THR A 30 23.00 12.23 -15.09
CA THR A 30 22.22 12.85 -14.03
C THR A 30 21.16 11.82 -13.65
N THR A 31 21.53 10.93 -12.75
CA THR A 31 20.60 9.96 -12.18
C THR A 31 19.63 10.77 -11.34
N VAL A 32 18.52 11.18 -11.98
CA VAL A 32 17.39 11.74 -11.25
C VAL A 32 17.06 10.73 -10.16
N PRO A 33 17.08 11.11 -8.87
CA PRO A 33 16.79 10.16 -7.80
C PRO A 33 15.42 9.54 -8.05
N PRO A 34 15.26 8.23 -7.86
CA PRO A 34 14.00 7.55 -8.10
C PRO A 34 12.93 8.17 -7.20
N VAL A 35 11.97 8.84 -7.83
CA VAL A 35 10.82 9.39 -7.12
C VAL A 35 9.93 8.20 -6.74
N MET A 36 9.60 8.09 -5.47
CA MET A 36 8.73 7.02 -4.98
C MET A 36 7.27 7.49 -4.95
N PRO A 37 6.34 6.68 -5.50
CA PRO A 37 4.92 7.03 -5.52
C PRO A 37 4.30 6.88 -4.14
N THR A 38 3.23 7.62 -3.88
CA THR A 38 2.37 7.37 -2.72
C THR A 38 1.39 6.24 -3.03
N VAL A 39 1.37 5.19 -2.21
CA VAL A 39 0.43 4.08 -2.38
C VAL A 39 -0.61 4.09 -1.28
N VAL A 40 -1.89 4.05 -1.67
CA VAL A 40 -3.02 4.03 -0.73
C VAL A 40 -3.76 2.71 -0.84
N ILE A 41 -3.68 1.91 0.21
CA ILE A 41 -4.36 0.61 0.31
C ILE A 41 -5.70 0.81 1.01
N ARG A 42 -6.78 0.35 0.36
CA ARG A 42 -8.15 0.42 0.87
C ARG A 42 -8.94 -0.82 0.49
N SER A 43 -9.84 -1.26 1.36
CA SER A 43 -10.73 -2.39 1.07
C SER A 43 -11.92 -1.94 0.22
N LEU A 44 -11.95 -2.34 -1.05
CA LEU A 44 -13.09 -2.11 -1.94
C LEU A 44 -14.35 -2.86 -1.48
N PRO A 45 -14.30 -4.16 -1.12
CA PRO A 45 -15.48 -4.89 -0.62
C PRO A 45 -16.11 -4.24 0.62
N ALA A 46 -15.28 -3.75 1.54
CA ALA A 46 -15.76 -3.07 2.74
C ALA A 46 -16.52 -1.78 2.41
N ARG A 47 -16.07 -1.04 1.40
CA ARG A 47 -16.73 0.19 0.94
C ARG A 47 -18.06 -0.11 0.26
N LEU A 48 -18.11 -1.11 -0.60
CA LEU A 48 -19.36 -1.55 -1.23
C LEU A 48 -20.36 -2.06 -0.18
N GLY A 49 -19.91 -2.84 0.80
CA GLY A 49 -20.74 -3.28 1.93
C GLY A 49 -21.33 -2.11 2.73
N THR A 50 -20.52 -1.09 3.02
CA THR A 50 -21.01 0.12 3.71
C THR A 50 -22.07 0.85 2.88
N ALA A 51 -21.85 1.01 1.58
CA ALA A 51 -22.81 1.67 0.69
C ALA A 51 -24.14 0.90 0.62
N LEU A 52 -24.09 -0.42 0.53
CA LEU A 52 -25.29 -1.28 0.53
C LEU A 52 -26.07 -1.18 1.87
N ILE A 53 -25.37 -1.19 3.01
CA ILE A 53 -26.00 -1.02 4.33
C ILE A 53 -26.66 0.35 4.42
N GLY A 54 -26.00 1.42 3.98
CA GLY A 54 -26.58 2.76 3.98
C GLY A 54 -27.82 2.87 3.12
N LEU A 55 -27.80 2.29 1.92
CA LEU A 55 -28.95 2.27 1.02
C LEU A 55 -30.13 1.47 1.60
N ALA A 56 -29.85 0.27 2.14
CA ALA A 56 -30.87 -0.56 2.79
C ALA A 56 -31.48 0.15 4.03
N SER A 57 -30.64 0.82 4.84
CA SER A 57 -31.05 1.62 5.98
C SER A 57 -31.97 2.77 5.60
N ALA A 58 -31.65 3.49 4.53
CA ALA A 58 -32.47 4.58 4.02
C ALA A 58 -33.82 4.06 3.48
N GLY A 59 -33.80 2.98 2.71
CA GLY A 59 -35.02 2.34 2.18
C GLY A 59 -35.96 1.85 3.31
N MET A 60 -35.41 1.19 4.31
CA MET A 60 -36.19 0.71 5.47
C MET A 60 -36.81 1.89 6.23
N SER A 61 -36.04 2.95 6.49
CA SER A 61 -36.56 4.13 7.20
C SER A 61 -37.68 4.82 6.43
N LEU A 62 -37.55 4.92 5.11
CA LEU A 62 -38.58 5.49 4.24
C LEU A 62 -39.86 4.62 4.26
N THR A 63 -39.73 3.30 4.12
CA THR A 63 -40.87 2.38 4.13
C THR A 63 -41.65 2.46 5.44
N ILE A 64 -40.95 2.46 6.57
CA ILE A 64 -41.60 2.58 7.91
C ILE A 64 -42.25 3.96 8.06
N GLY A 65 -41.56 5.03 7.60
CA GLY A 65 -42.12 6.38 7.67
C GLY A 65 -43.40 6.56 6.84
N LEU A 66 -43.51 5.87 5.71
CA LEU A 66 -44.73 5.88 4.87
C LEU A 66 -45.86 4.99 5.43
N ALA A 67 -45.52 3.86 6.04
CA ALA A 67 -46.51 2.91 6.58
C ALA A 67 -47.03 3.31 7.97
N ASP A 68 -46.12 3.67 8.89
CA ASP A 68 -46.41 3.83 10.31
C ASP A 68 -46.34 5.29 10.79
N GLY A 69 -46.04 6.20 9.86
CA GLY A 69 -45.97 7.64 10.12
C GLY A 69 -44.54 8.16 10.39
N ALA A 70 -44.39 9.48 10.27
CA ALA A 70 -43.09 10.15 10.28
C ALA A 70 -42.29 9.93 11.58
N ALA A 71 -42.94 9.83 12.73
CA ALA A 71 -42.26 9.62 14.02
C ALA A 71 -41.53 8.28 14.04
N HIS A 72 -42.16 7.19 13.57
CA HIS A 72 -41.54 5.89 13.49
C HIS A 72 -40.43 5.84 12.43
N GLY A 73 -40.65 6.51 11.29
CA GLY A 73 -39.63 6.67 10.26
C GLY A 73 -38.37 7.40 10.78
N LEU A 74 -38.53 8.49 11.52
CA LEU A 74 -37.42 9.24 12.13
C LEU A 74 -36.67 8.44 13.19
N ARG A 75 -37.38 7.70 14.02
CA ARG A 75 -36.75 6.80 15.01
C ARG A 75 -35.93 5.73 14.34
N THR A 76 -36.48 5.10 13.29
CA THR A 76 -35.78 4.10 12.50
C THR A 76 -34.56 4.70 11.79
N LEU A 77 -34.68 5.90 11.21
CA LEU A 77 -33.59 6.61 10.57
C LEU A 77 -32.44 6.92 11.54
N ALA A 78 -32.73 7.28 12.78
CA ALA A 78 -31.73 7.55 13.79
C ALA A 78 -30.90 6.30 14.12
N TRP A 79 -31.54 5.15 14.33
CA TRP A 79 -30.87 3.88 14.59
C TRP A 79 -30.14 3.34 13.35
N ALA A 80 -30.75 3.44 12.19
CA ALA A 80 -30.16 3.06 10.91
C ALA A 80 -28.97 3.96 10.54
N GLY A 81 -29.05 5.25 10.85
CA GLY A 81 -27.97 6.21 10.73
C GLY A 81 -26.77 5.85 11.62
N LEU A 82 -27.02 5.46 12.87
CA LEU A 82 -25.98 4.97 13.77
C LEU A 82 -25.30 3.71 13.20
N LEU A 83 -26.09 2.73 12.75
CA LEU A 83 -25.56 1.51 12.15
C LEU A 83 -24.71 1.81 10.92
N THR A 84 -25.20 2.68 10.03
CA THR A 84 -24.49 3.11 8.83
C THR A 84 -23.18 3.83 9.18
N PHE A 85 -23.22 4.71 10.18
CA PHE A 85 -22.05 5.43 10.66
C PHE A 85 -21.00 4.48 11.26
N LEU A 86 -21.41 3.52 12.08
CA LEU A 86 -20.48 2.51 12.64
C LEU A 86 -19.87 1.65 11.54
N THR A 87 -20.68 1.24 10.58
CA THR A 87 -20.19 0.47 9.43
C THR A 87 -19.21 1.28 8.59
N TRP A 88 -19.52 2.57 8.35
CA TRP A 88 -18.60 3.48 7.66
C TRP A 88 -17.28 3.64 8.43
N LEU A 89 -17.36 3.82 9.74
CA LEU A 89 -16.19 3.98 10.59
C LEU A 89 -15.28 2.75 10.59
N LEU A 90 -15.87 1.55 10.66
CA LEU A 90 -15.11 0.30 10.76
C LEU A 90 -14.62 -0.21 9.41
N TRP A 91 -15.35 0.05 8.33
CA TRP A 91 -15.11 -0.56 7.03
C TRP A 91 -14.64 0.44 5.96
N TRP A 92 -15.21 1.63 5.93
CA TRP A 92 -14.87 2.63 4.90
C TRP A 92 -13.69 3.52 5.28
N ALA A 93 -13.62 3.95 6.54
CA ALA A 93 -12.64 4.91 7.01
C ALA A 93 -11.19 4.37 7.09
N PRO A 94 -10.95 3.07 7.40
CA PRO A 94 -9.59 2.55 7.49
C PRO A 94 -8.85 2.62 6.15
N GLN A 95 -7.57 3.02 6.23
CA GLN A 95 -6.66 3.05 5.09
C GLN A 95 -5.21 2.95 5.54
N ILE A 96 -4.37 2.43 4.66
CA ILE A 96 -2.92 2.45 4.83
C ILE A 96 -2.36 3.32 3.71
N THR A 97 -1.50 4.26 4.05
CA THR A 97 -0.84 5.13 3.08
C THR A 97 0.67 4.95 3.22
N LEU A 98 1.29 4.47 2.16
CA LEU A 98 2.72 4.39 2.01
C LEU A 98 3.15 5.66 1.27
N ALA A 99 3.90 6.51 1.94
CA ALA A 99 4.48 7.71 1.35
C ALA A 99 5.98 7.70 1.62
N PRO A 100 6.82 8.37 0.81
CA PRO A 100 8.28 8.38 1.02
C PRO A 100 8.68 8.83 2.43
N ARG A 101 7.88 9.68 3.06
CA ARG A 101 8.15 10.26 4.39
C ARG A 101 7.80 9.34 5.56
N ALA A 102 6.74 8.57 5.43
CA ALA A 102 6.23 7.75 6.52
C ALA A 102 5.18 6.76 6.05
N LEU A 103 5.01 5.70 6.82
CA LEU A 103 3.88 4.79 6.76
C LEU A 103 2.76 5.34 7.66
N THR A 104 1.59 5.63 7.08
CA THR A 104 0.42 6.09 7.83
C THR A 104 -0.64 5.00 7.86
N ILE A 105 -0.99 4.53 9.05
CA ILE A 105 -2.05 3.55 9.29
C ILE A 105 -3.22 4.26 9.97
N ARG A 106 -4.28 4.50 9.20
CA ARG A 106 -5.51 5.07 9.71
C ARG A 106 -6.50 3.96 10.00
N ASN A 107 -6.78 3.76 11.28
CA ASN A 107 -7.84 2.91 11.78
C ASN A 107 -9.11 3.74 12.10
N ALA A 108 -10.16 3.08 12.57
CA ALA A 108 -11.43 3.73 12.93
C ALA A 108 -11.22 4.94 13.86
N TRP A 109 -10.56 4.73 15.00
CA TRP A 109 -10.44 5.74 16.06
C TRP A 109 -9.08 6.43 16.13
N ARG A 110 -8.03 5.79 15.60
CA ARG A 110 -6.65 6.25 15.72
C ARG A 110 -5.94 6.25 14.38
N THR A 111 -5.07 7.22 14.21
CA THR A 111 -4.10 7.28 13.11
C THR A 111 -2.71 7.12 13.71
N HIS A 112 -1.95 6.17 13.16
CA HIS A 112 -0.56 5.93 13.50
C HIS A 112 0.29 6.37 12.33
N VAL A 113 1.34 7.12 12.62
CA VAL A 113 2.37 7.51 11.65
C VAL A 113 3.68 6.93 12.13
N LEU A 114 4.31 6.10 11.28
CA LEU A 114 5.54 5.38 11.56
C LEU A 114 6.61 5.85 10.58
N GLY A 115 7.77 6.20 11.09
CA GLY A 115 8.97 6.36 10.27
C GLY A 115 9.36 5.01 9.66
N TRP A 116 9.92 5.03 8.46
CA TRP A 116 10.34 3.80 7.80
C TRP A 116 11.46 3.06 8.54
N ASP A 117 12.27 3.79 9.30
CA ASP A 117 13.32 3.21 10.14
C ASP A 117 12.77 2.41 11.31
N GLU A 118 11.55 2.71 11.73
CA GLU A 118 10.88 2.02 12.82
C GLU A 118 10.20 0.71 12.38
N VAL A 119 9.93 0.56 11.08
CA VAL A 119 9.26 -0.63 10.55
C VAL A 119 10.24 -1.80 10.53
N GLU A 120 10.02 -2.81 11.37
CA GLU A 120 10.84 -4.02 11.44
C GLU A 120 10.28 -5.12 10.53
N MET A 121 9.03 -5.52 10.77
CA MET A 121 8.37 -6.60 10.02
C MET A 121 6.86 -6.43 9.98
N CYS A 122 6.22 -7.13 9.03
CA CYS A 122 4.77 -7.24 8.95
C CYS A 122 4.30 -8.63 9.39
N ARG A 123 3.33 -8.69 10.31
CA ARG A 123 2.64 -9.93 10.67
C ARG A 123 1.29 -9.99 9.99
N THR A 124 1.02 -11.10 9.28
CA THR A 124 -0.17 -11.25 8.44
C THR A 124 -1.09 -12.39 8.87
N ARG A 125 -0.68 -13.18 9.87
CA ARG A 125 -1.41 -14.40 10.29
C ARG A 125 -2.81 -14.11 10.83
N TRP A 126 -2.97 -13.09 11.66
CA TRP A 126 -4.22 -12.73 12.33
C TRP A 126 -4.81 -11.39 11.87
N GLY A 127 -4.43 -10.94 10.71
CA GLY A 127 -4.66 -9.62 10.16
C GLY A 127 -3.33 -8.91 9.95
N LEU A 128 -3.36 -7.80 9.21
CA LEU A 128 -2.15 -7.02 9.00
C LEU A 128 -1.79 -6.24 10.27
N SER A 129 -0.60 -6.47 10.77
CA SER A 129 0.03 -5.65 11.80
C SER A 129 1.48 -5.36 11.44
N VAL A 130 1.90 -4.15 11.74
CA VAL A 130 3.28 -3.70 11.57
C VAL A 130 3.94 -3.72 12.94
N VAL A 131 5.04 -4.42 13.05
CA VAL A 131 5.86 -4.49 14.26
C VAL A 131 6.99 -3.49 14.11
N THR A 132 7.18 -2.67 15.14
CA THR A 132 8.25 -1.69 15.19
C THR A 132 9.47 -2.25 15.90
N ARG A 133 10.63 -1.60 15.78
CA ARG A 133 11.86 -1.98 16.47
C ARG A 133 11.73 -2.02 17.99
N ASP A 134 10.82 -1.21 18.53
CA ASP A 134 10.49 -1.20 19.96
C ASP A 134 9.49 -2.30 20.36
N ASP A 135 9.25 -3.30 19.47
CA ASP A 135 8.28 -4.39 19.64
C ASP A 135 6.83 -3.89 19.85
N VAL A 136 6.51 -2.67 19.38
CA VAL A 136 5.14 -2.15 19.39
C VAL A 136 4.40 -2.66 18.17
N GLU A 137 3.29 -3.39 18.38
CA GLU A 137 2.45 -3.92 17.32
C GLU A 137 1.33 -2.93 16.96
N VAL A 138 1.38 -2.37 15.75
CA VAL A 138 0.36 -1.49 15.19
C VAL A 138 -0.52 -2.26 14.21
N ARG A 139 -1.78 -2.53 14.58
CA ARG A 139 -2.73 -3.25 13.73
C ARG A 139 -3.33 -2.33 12.68
N ALA A 140 -3.49 -2.86 11.45
CA ALA A 140 -4.05 -2.15 10.31
C ALA A 140 -5.35 -2.82 9.84
N SER A 141 -6.48 -2.11 9.96
CA SER A 141 -7.81 -2.64 9.60
C SER A 141 -8.14 -2.50 8.11
N ALA A 142 -7.31 -1.78 7.34
CA ALA A 142 -7.61 -1.46 5.93
C ALA A 142 -7.38 -2.61 4.96
N ALA A 143 -6.53 -3.58 5.32
CA ALA A 143 -6.27 -4.77 4.53
C ALA A 143 -7.04 -5.96 5.15
N PRO A 144 -8.20 -6.31 4.61
CA PRO A 144 -9.00 -7.38 5.18
C PRO A 144 -8.33 -8.73 4.93
N ARG A 145 -8.44 -9.60 5.93
CA ARG A 145 -8.08 -10.98 5.76
C ARG A 145 -9.00 -11.62 4.72
N ARG A 146 -8.45 -12.31 3.75
CA ARG A 146 -9.28 -13.11 2.84
C ARG A 146 -10.03 -14.15 3.67
N GLY A 147 -11.36 -14.09 3.63
CA GLY A 147 -12.20 -15.07 4.32
C GLY A 147 -11.94 -16.48 3.79
N GLY A 148 -12.23 -17.50 4.61
CA GLY A 148 -11.95 -18.91 4.29
C GLY A 148 -12.47 -19.41 2.93
N MET A 149 -13.56 -18.83 2.41
CA MET A 149 -14.03 -19.15 1.05
C MET A 149 -13.09 -18.61 -0.03
N ALA A 150 -12.60 -17.38 0.09
CA ALA A 150 -11.65 -16.82 -0.87
C ALA A 150 -10.32 -17.57 -0.86
N GLU A 151 -9.86 -17.99 0.31
CA GLU A 151 -8.68 -18.86 0.47
C GLU A 151 -8.89 -20.22 -0.18
N SER A 152 -10.08 -20.81 -0.03
CA SER A 152 -10.43 -22.09 -0.67
C SER A 152 -10.48 -21.98 -2.19
N PHE A 153 -10.97 -20.85 -2.73
CA PHE A 153 -10.96 -20.59 -4.17
C PHE A 153 -9.53 -20.41 -4.70
N ARG A 154 -8.69 -19.64 -4.00
CA ARG A 154 -7.28 -19.44 -4.37
C ARG A 154 -6.53 -20.78 -4.36
N ARG A 155 -6.69 -21.58 -3.31
CA ARG A 155 -6.07 -22.90 -3.22
C ARG A 155 -6.51 -23.84 -4.36
N ARG A 156 -7.79 -23.76 -4.76
CA ARG A 156 -8.28 -24.49 -5.93
C ARG A 156 -7.69 -23.97 -7.22
N GLN A 157 -7.51 -22.67 -7.34
CA GLN A 157 -6.89 -22.04 -8.50
C GLN A 157 -5.40 -22.41 -8.58
N GLU A 158 -4.67 -22.31 -7.49
CA GLU A 158 -3.26 -22.72 -7.39
C GLU A 158 -3.07 -24.21 -7.76
N LEU A 159 -3.99 -25.09 -7.30
CA LEU A 159 -3.98 -26.50 -7.67
C LEU A 159 -4.24 -26.72 -9.17
N ARG A 160 -5.15 -25.96 -9.77
CA ARG A 160 -5.39 -26.00 -11.22
C ARG A 160 -4.18 -25.51 -12.01
N GLU A 161 -3.58 -24.39 -11.62
CA GLU A 161 -2.38 -23.84 -12.23
C GLU A 161 -1.19 -24.81 -12.13
N GLN A 162 -1.03 -25.50 -10.98
CA GLN A 162 -0.04 -26.56 -10.82
C GLN A 162 -0.32 -27.75 -11.74
N GLN A 163 -1.56 -28.10 -11.95
CA GLN A 163 -1.97 -29.19 -12.82
C GLN A 163 -1.74 -28.82 -14.28
N GLU A 164 -2.09 -27.59 -14.70
CA GLU A 164 -1.84 -27.06 -16.03
C GLU A 164 -0.33 -26.95 -16.33
N ARG A 165 0.49 -26.57 -15.32
CA ARG A 165 1.96 -26.62 -15.45
C ARG A 165 2.51 -28.02 -15.65
N ARG A 166 1.93 -29.02 -14.98
CA ARG A 166 2.31 -30.43 -15.15
C ARG A 166 1.94 -30.94 -16.54
N ASP A 167 0.82 -30.50 -17.08
CA ASP A 167 0.31 -30.89 -18.40
C ASP A 167 1.01 -30.15 -19.56
N GLY A 168 2.07 -29.36 -19.28
CA GLY A 168 2.87 -28.64 -20.28
C GLY A 168 2.19 -27.43 -20.90
N LEU A 169 1.03 -27.05 -20.40
CA LEU A 169 0.37 -25.81 -20.77
C LEU A 169 1.10 -24.66 -20.06
N ARG A 170 1.56 -23.66 -20.81
CA ARG A 170 2.20 -22.45 -20.29
C ARG A 170 1.17 -21.69 -19.45
N ALA A 171 1.16 -21.94 -18.15
CA ALA A 171 0.44 -21.05 -17.22
C ALA A 171 1.12 -19.68 -17.25
N ALA A 172 0.34 -18.64 -17.44
CA ALA A 172 0.83 -17.27 -17.26
C ALA A 172 1.44 -17.15 -15.87
N GLU A 173 2.63 -16.59 -15.78
CA GLU A 173 3.30 -16.35 -14.51
C GLU A 173 2.38 -15.51 -13.63
N PRO A 174 2.09 -15.93 -12.39
CA PRO A 174 1.21 -15.16 -11.52
C PRO A 174 1.79 -13.77 -11.36
N ALA A 175 0.97 -12.75 -11.57
CA ALA A 175 1.39 -11.38 -11.44
C ALA A 175 2.01 -11.18 -10.04
N PRO A 176 3.19 -10.57 -9.93
CA PRO A 176 3.85 -10.38 -8.64
C PRO A 176 2.95 -9.58 -7.70
N ALA A 177 2.86 -10.01 -6.43
CA ALA A 177 2.08 -9.33 -5.40
C ALA A 177 2.50 -7.85 -5.24
N VAL A 178 3.79 -7.60 -5.44
CA VAL A 178 4.38 -6.26 -5.46
C VAL A 178 4.66 -5.86 -6.90
N ARG A 179 3.87 -4.92 -7.41
CA ARG A 179 4.05 -4.38 -8.76
C ARG A 179 5.14 -3.31 -8.75
N PRO A 180 6.02 -3.28 -9.76
CA PRO A 180 7.08 -2.26 -9.84
C PRO A 180 6.56 -0.81 -9.79
N GLU A 181 5.36 -0.57 -10.33
CA GLU A 181 4.70 0.74 -10.32
C GLU A 181 4.39 1.29 -8.91
N TYR A 182 4.40 0.42 -7.88
CA TYR A 182 4.19 0.82 -6.49
C TYR A 182 5.49 1.23 -5.79
N LEU A 183 6.63 0.92 -6.40
CA LEU A 183 7.96 1.19 -5.83
C LEU A 183 8.69 2.32 -6.54
N VAL A 184 8.43 2.51 -7.84
CA VAL A 184 9.14 3.49 -8.68
C VAL A 184 8.14 4.26 -9.52
N GLY A 185 8.22 5.59 -9.50
CA GLY A 185 7.38 6.48 -10.31
C GLY A 185 6.83 7.65 -9.51
N GLU A 186 6.03 8.45 -10.16
CA GLU A 186 5.38 9.61 -9.55
C GLU A 186 3.88 9.38 -9.36
N GLY A 187 3.30 10.11 -8.41
CA GLY A 187 1.85 10.16 -8.23
C GLY A 187 1.33 9.31 -7.08
N THR A 188 0.02 9.06 -7.13
CA THR A 188 -0.70 8.30 -6.09
C THR A 188 -1.42 7.11 -6.69
N HIS A 189 -1.02 5.92 -6.27
CA HIS A 189 -1.67 4.67 -6.64
C HIS A 189 -2.67 4.25 -5.58
N ARG A 190 -3.89 3.92 -6.00
CA ARG A 190 -4.92 3.36 -5.11
C ARG A 190 -5.09 1.89 -5.42
N THR A 191 -4.94 1.05 -4.40
CA THR A 191 -4.99 -0.39 -4.56
C THR A 191 -5.85 -1.05 -3.50
N ASN A 192 -6.37 -2.23 -3.85
CA ASN A 192 -7.10 -3.11 -2.95
C ASN A 192 -6.29 -4.39 -2.81
N LEU A 193 -5.57 -4.52 -1.71
CA LEU A 193 -4.72 -5.66 -1.41
C LEU A 193 -5.27 -6.40 -0.19
N ASP A 194 -5.05 -7.70 -0.17
CA ASP A 194 -5.28 -8.48 1.04
C ASP A 194 -4.16 -8.28 2.08
N THR A 195 -4.30 -8.94 3.20
CA THR A 195 -3.35 -8.85 4.31
C THR A 195 -1.94 -9.29 3.92
N GLY A 196 -1.80 -10.36 3.12
CA GLY A 196 -0.50 -10.89 2.69
C GLY A 196 0.19 -9.97 1.69
N ASP A 197 -0.52 -9.61 0.63
CA ASP A 197 -0.01 -8.73 -0.43
C ASP A 197 0.31 -7.33 0.11
N ALA A 198 -0.51 -6.83 1.05
CA ALA A 198 -0.26 -5.54 1.70
C ALA A 198 0.99 -5.57 2.60
N GLY A 199 1.20 -6.68 3.34
CA GLY A 199 2.41 -6.87 4.14
C GLY A 199 3.67 -6.89 3.27
N ALA A 200 3.65 -7.70 2.21
CA ALA A 200 4.77 -7.79 1.26
C ALA A 200 5.07 -6.44 0.60
N LEU A 201 4.04 -5.66 0.25
CA LEU A 201 4.23 -4.33 -0.32
C LEU A 201 4.85 -3.36 0.69
N ILE A 202 4.40 -3.37 1.96
CA ILE A 202 4.96 -2.50 3.01
C ILE A 202 6.45 -2.83 3.21
N GLU A 203 6.82 -4.11 3.29
CA GLU A 203 8.20 -4.54 3.46
C GLU A 203 9.07 -4.15 2.27
N ALA A 204 8.59 -4.38 1.04
CA ALA A 204 9.30 -3.98 -0.17
C ALA A 204 9.47 -2.45 -0.28
N TYR A 205 8.44 -1.69 0.10
CA TYR A 205 8.49 -0.23 0.11
C TYR A 205 9.48 0.28 1.16
N ALA A 206 9.49 -0.31 2.36
CA ALA A 206 10.44 0.02 3.42
C ALA A 206 11.89 -0.25 2.99
N GLU A 207 12.14 -1.37 2.33
CA GLU A 207 13.47 -1.71 1.79
C GLU A 207 13.90 -0.73 0.70
N GLN A 208 12.98 -0.37 -0.19
CA GLN A 208 13.25 0.62 -1.24
C GLN A 208 13.61 1.99 -0.64
N VAL A 209 12.87 2.46 0.38
CA VAL A 209 13.20 3.73 1.07
C VAL A 209 14.58 3.67 1.72
N ARG A 210 14.93 2.57 2.39
CA ARG A 210 16.24 2.39 3.03
C ARG A 210 17.39 2.34 2.02
N SER A 211 17.12 1.89 0.79
CA SER A 211 18.12 1.83 -0.27
C SER A 211 18.39 3.18 -0.94
N LEU A 212 17.57 4.21 -0.69
CA LEU A 212 17.80 5.54 -1.22
C LEU A 212 19.03 6.20 -0.58
N PRO A 213 19.85 6.92 -1.36
CA PRO A 213 20.93 7.74 -0.79
C PRO A 213 20.36 8.74 0.22
N ALA A 214 21.06 8.99 1.32
CA ALA A 214 20.59 9.88 2.39
C ALA A 214 20.15 11.27 1.91
N GLN A 215 20.87 11.84 0.94
CA GLN A 215 20.52 13.12 0.31
C GLN A 215 19.19 13.06 -0.46
N ALA A 216 18.94 11.97 -1.18
CA ALA A 216 17.69 11.78 -1.90
C ALA A 216 16.51 11.52 -0.94
N ALA A 217 16.77 10.90 0.19
CA ALA A 217 15.78 10.71 1.25
C ALA A 217 15.38 12.05 1.90
N ASP A 218 16.32 12.95 2.17
CA ASP A 218 16.05 14.29 2.71
C ASP A 218 15.31 15.19 1.71
N ASP A 219 15.67 15.15 0.44
CA ASP A 219 14.99 15.90 -0.63
C ASP A 219 13.58 15.38 -0.89
N ALA A 220 13.41 14.05 -0.90
CA ALA A 220 12.10 13.41 -1.11
C ALA A 220 11.18 13.55 0.10
N ALA A 221 11.74 13.72 1.31
CA ALA A 221 11.01 13.70 2.56
C ALA A 221 11.54 14.70 3.61
N PRO A 222 11.62 16.01 3.32
CA PRO A 222 12.01 16.97 4.34
C PRO A 222 11.05 16.89 5.52
N GLY A 223 11.58 16.56 6.70
CA GLY A 223 10.79 16.30 7.92
C GLY A 223 10.13 14.92 7.95
N ALA A 224 10.83 13.89 7.47
CA ALA A 224 10.42 12.50 7.66
C ALA A 224 10.06 12.25 9.15
N ALA A 225 8.96 11.53 9.38
CA ALA A 225 8.55 11.21 10.74
C ALA A 225 9.60 10.30 11.38
N ALA A 226 10.25 10.78 12.43
CA ALA A 226 11.09 9.96 13.27
C ALA A 226 10.22 9.34 14.38
N GLY A 227 10.32 8.03 14.54
CA GLY A 227 9.59 7.30 15.58
C GLY A 227 8.14 6.96 15.24
N VAL A 228 7.42 6.52 16.26
CA VAL A 228 6.01 6.13 16.19
C VAL A 228 5.15 7.19 16.84
N SER A 229 4.23 7.80 16.09
CA SER A 229 3.23 8.71 16.62
C SER A 229 1.82 8.14 16.49
N SER A 230 1.00 8.35 17.49
CA SER A 230 -0.41 7.92 17.50
C SER A 230 -1.30 9.11 17.87
N SER A 231 -2.28 9.39 17.03
CA SER A 231 -3.26 10.44 17.27
C SER A 231 -4.69 9.93 17.19
N LEU A 232 -5.55 10.51 18.03
CA LEU A 232 -6.98 10.21 17.98
C LEU A 232 -7.62 10.95 16.81
N ASN A 233 -8.50 10.29 16.08
CA ASN A 233 -9.28 10.88 15.00
C ASN A 233 -10.38 11.79 15.58
N ARG A 234 -10.00 12.99 16.05
CA ARG A 234 -10.90 13.95 16.71
C ARG A 234 -12.23 14.18 15.97
N PRO A 235 -12.26 14.40 14.64
CA PRO A 235 -13.52 14.60 13.93
C PRO A 235 -14.45 13.38 14.00
N VAL A 236 -13.89 12.17 14.02
CA VAL A 236 -14.66 10.93 14.15
C VAL A 236 -15.28 10.82 15.54
N VAL A 237 -14.50 11.13 16.57
CA VAL A 237 -14.99 11.11 17.96
C VAL A 237 -16.09 12.16 18.16
N ALA A 238 -15.92 13.37 17.62
CA ALA A 238 -16.93 14.42 17.67
C ALA A 238 -18.21 14.00 16.92
N ALA A 239 -18.10 13.44 15.73
CA ALA A 239 -19.25 12.95 14.97
C ALA A 239 -19.98 11.81 15.71
N ALA A 240 -19.26 10.88 16.34
CA ALA A 240 -19.85 9.83 17.16
C ALA A 240 -20.61 10.39 18.36
N GLY A 241 -20.04 11.38 19.04
CA GLY A 241 -20.67 12.06 20.15
C GLY A 241 -21.96 12.79 19.75
N LEU A 242 -21.92 13.54 18.66
CA LEU A 242 -23.11 14.23 18.13
C LEU A 242 -24.21 13.24 17.74
N LEU A 243 -23.85 12.14 17.10
CA LEU A 243 -24.81 11.11 16.70
C LEU A 243 -25.44 10.42 17.93
N ALA A 244 -24.66 10.16 18.97
CA ALA A 244 -25.17 9.60 20.23
C ALA A 244 -26.15 10.56 20.92
N VAL A 245 -25.85 11.86 20.96
CA VAL A 245 -26.76 12.89 21.50
C VAL A 245 -28.05 12.98 20.67
N ALA A 246 -27.93 13.00 19.33
CA ALA A 246 -29.09 13.02 18.45
C ALA A 246 -30.00 11.79 18.66
N LEU A 247 -29.39 10.61 18.79
CA LEU A 247 -30.11 9.35 19.04
C LEU A 247 -30.85 9.41 20.40
N ALA A 248 -30.17 9.88 21.45
CA ALA A 248 -30.80 10.06 22.77
C ALA A 248 -31.99 11.05 22.72
N ALA A 249 -31.81 12.16 22.02
CA ALA A 249 -32.90 13.14 21.84
C ALA A 249 -34.10 12.52 21.10
N VAL A 250 -33.88 11.80 20.01
CA VAL A 250 -34.96 11.15 19.25
C VAL A 250 -35.67 10.08 20.08
N THR A 251 -34.95 9.31 20.89
CA THR A 251 -35.59 8.26 21.75
C THR A 251 -36.36 8.81 22.90
N VAL A 252 -36.05 10.02 23.38
CA VAL A 252 -36.75 10.66 24.50
C VAL A 252 -37.96 11.52 24.02
N LEU A 253 -37.82 12.17 22.86
CA LEU A 253 -38.83 13.12 22.36
C LEU A 253 -39.91 12.48 21.47
N LEU A 254 -39.61 11.34 20.85
CA LEU A 254 -40.52 10.57 19.99
C LEU A 254 -40.87 9.22 20.59
#